data_7c5d4a8d864cff54df619eae4095ed97
#
_entry.id   7c5d4a8d864cff54df619eae4095ed97
#
_cell.length_a   1.000
_cell.length_b   1.000
_cell.length_c   1.000
_cell.angle_alpha   90.00
_cell.angle_beta   90.00
_cell.angle_gamma   90.00
#
_symmetry.space_group_name_H-M   'P 1'
#
loop_
_entity.id
_entity.type
_entity.pdbx_description
1 polymer ?
#
loop_
_entity_poly.entity_id
_entity_poly.type
_entity_poly.pdbx_seq_one_letter_code
_entity_poly.pdbx_strand_id
1 'polypeptide(L)'
;WKLVYAAGEVALVLFLRKFGRALLARAGSPAALLPILTKVAGLLPTHTRRSEEMERFQQFSTPLPMGIAALAAAQITPRDLVLEPSAGTGLLAILAEIAGGSLALNELADTRADLLRHLFPSRPVTGFDAAQIDDHLDAGVRPSVILMNPPFSAVAHVDGRTTEATARHLRSALARLVPGGRLVAIT
;
A
#
# COMPACT_ATOMS: atom_id res chain seq x y z
N TRP A 1 18.35 9.19 -9.31
CA TRP A 1 17.05 9.62 -8.77
C TRP A 1 16.24 8.45 -8.20
N LYS A 2 16.17 7.28 -8.89
CA LYS A 2 15.45 6.09 -8.39
C LYS A 2 15.84 5.73 -6.96
N LEU A 3 17.13 5.66 -6.67
CA LEU A 3 17.64 5.36 -5.32
C LEU A 3 17.27 6.43 -4.28
N VAL A 4 17.24 7.70 -4.68
CA VAL A 4 16.87 8.79 -3.77
C VAL A 4 15.40 8.71 -3.37
N TYR A 5 14.52 8.43 -4.32
CA TYR A 5 13.09 8.25 -4.02
C TYR A 5 12.84 7.00 -3.17
N ALA A 6 13.45 5.86 -3.52
CA ALA A 6 13.35 4.66 -2.70
C ALA A 6 13.88 4.87 -1.28
N ALA A 7 15.00 5.57 -1.12
CA ALA A 7 15.55 5.91 0.20
C ALA A 7 14.60 6.79 1.00
N GLY A 8 13.95 7.78 0.38
CA GLY A 8 12.94 8.62 1.02
C GLY A 8 11.73 7.83 1.50
N GLU A 9 11.22 6.92 0.66
CA GLU A 9 10.10 6.03 1.00
C GLU A 9 10.48 5.08 2.15
N VAL A 10 11.65 4.46 2.09
CA VAL A 10 12.18 3.60 3.16
C VAL A 10 12.34 4.39 4.46
N ALA A 11 12.90 5.59 4.40
CA ALA A 11 13.06 6.45 5.58
C ALA A 11 11.70 6.78 6.21
N LEU A 12 10.67 7.03 5.40
CA LEU A 12 9.31 7.26 5.89
C LEU A 12 8.73 6.04 6.59
N VAL A 13 8.89 4.84 6.00
CA VAL A 13 8.42 3.58 6.62
C VAL A 13 9.12 3.36 7.96
N LEU A 14 10.44 3.56 8.02
CA LEU A 14 11.23 3.43 9.26
C LEU A 14 10.84 4.47 10.31
N PHE A 15 10.59 5.72 9.90
CA PHE A 15 10.08 6.77 10.77
C PHE A 15 8.73 6.38 11.39
N LEU A 16 7.78 5.95 10.53
CA LEU A 16 6.46 5.51 10.99
C LEU A 16 6.54 4.27 11.89
N ARG A 17 7.45 3.33 11.62
CA ARG A 17 7.69 2.18 12.49
C ARG A 17 8.15 2.59 13.87
N LYS A 18 9.07 3.55 13.93
CA LYS A 18 9.63 4.03 15.20
C LYS A 18 8.64 4.87 16.01
N PHE A 19 7.90 5.75 15.35
CA PHE A 19 7.12 6.78 16.04
C PHE A 19 5.61 6.67 15.79
N GLY A 20 5.16 5.95 14.77
CA GLY A 20 3.77 5.97 14.29
C GLY A 20 2.75 5.55 15.33
N ARG A 21 3.03 4.49 16.11
CA ARG A 21 2.11 4.05 17.19
C ARG A 21 1.94 5.11 18.27
N ALA A 22 3.04 5.73 18.69
CA ALA A 22 2.99 6.80 19.70
C ALA A 22 2.26 8.04 19.16
N LEU A 23 2.49 8.39 17.90
CA LEU A 23 1.80 9.49 17.23
C LEU A 23 0.31 9.21 17.12
N LEU A 24 -0.09 8.00 16.71
CA LEU A 24 -1.48 7.59 16.59
C LEU A 24 -2.19 7.61 17.96
N ALA A 25 -1.55 7.05 18.98
CA ALA A 25 -2.09 7.06 20.35
C ALA A 25 -2.29 8.49 20.87
N ARG A 26 -1.33 9.39 20.62
CA ARG A 26 -1.43 10.79 21.01
C ARG A 26 -2.49 11.58 20.24
N ALA A 27 -2.63 11.27 18.95
CA ALA A 27 -3.63 11.91 18.07
C ALA A 27 -5.06 11.43 18.38
N GLY A 28 -5.22 10.22 18.91
CA GLY A 28 -6.50 9.62 19.24
C GLY A 28 -7.27 9.04 18.03
N SER A 29 -6.90 9.42 16.82
CA SER A 29 -7.51 8.86 15.59
C SER A 29 -6.55 8.98 14.39
N PRO A 30 -6.70 8.13 13.35
CA PRO A 30 -5.92 8.27 12.13
C PRO A 30 -6.10 9.62 11.44
N ALA A 31 -7.33 10.15 11.41
CA ALA A 31 -7.61 11.45 10.79
C ALA A 31 -6.84 12.60 11.47
N ALA A 32 -6.68 12.55 12.78
CA ALA A 32 -5.95 13.56 13.55
C ALA A 32 -4.41 13.53 13.31
N LEU A 33 -3.88 12.47 12.69
CA LEU A 33 -2.49 12.41 12.23
C LEU A 33 -2.24 13.30 11.01
N LEU A 34 -3.26 13.61 10.23
CA LEU A 34 -3.12 14.27 8.92
C LEU A 34 -2.30 15.57 8.98
N PRO A 35 -2.55 16.53 9.89
CA PRO A 35 -1.76 17.77 9.95
C PRO A 35 -0.29 17.53 10.28
N ILE A 36 0.00 16.54 11.13
CA ILE A 36 1.37 16.21 11.56
C ILE A 36 2.13 15.56 10.39
N LEU A 37 1.54 14.55 9.79
CA LEU A 37 2.19 13.76 8.75
C LEU A 37 2.22 14.50 7.40
N THR A 38 1.35 15.48 7.17
CA THR A 38 1.48 16.41 6.01
C THR A 38 2.78 17.23 6.11
N LYS A 39 3.18 17.67 7.31
CA LYS A 39 4.46 18.34 7.51
C LYS A 39 5.65 17.40 7.22
N VAL A 40 5.56 16.15 7.65
CA VAL A 40 6.58 15.13 7.34
C VAL A 40 6.65 14.88 5.84
N ALA A 41 5.51 14.78 5.16
CA ALA A 41 5.46 14.61 3.71
C ALA A 41 6.14 15.77 2.97
N GLY A 42 6.04 17.01 3.48
CA GLY A 42 6.70 18.18 2.91
C GLY A 42 8.23 18.17 3.01
N LEU A 43 8.81 17.28 3.82
CA LEU A 43 10.26 17.08 3.93
C LEU A 43 10.79 16.03 2.93
N LEU A 44 9.91 15.29 2.28
CA LEU A 44 10.28 14.26 1.32
C LEU A 44 10.48 14.86 -0.07
N PRO A 45 11.40 14.31 -0.88
CA PRO A 45 11.57 14.75 -2.26
C PRO A 45 10.30 14.47 -3.07
N THR A 46 9.88 15.43 -3.88
CA THR A 46 8.76 15.25 -4.81
C THR A 46 9.17 14.35 -5.97
N HIS A 47 8.30 13.41 -6.35
CA HIS A 47 8.53 12.50 -7.46
C HIS A 47 8.30 13.21 -8.81
N THR A 48 9.26 14.04 -9.23
CA THR A 48 9.17 14.82 -10.48
C THR A 48 9.73 14.10 -11.70
N ARG A 49 10.48 13.00 -11.52
CA ARG A 49 11.07 12.21 -12.60
C ARG A 49 10.70 10.74 -12.45
N ARG A 50 10.30 10.13 -13.56
CA ARG A 50 9.96 8.70 -13.64
C ARG A 50 11.08 7.93 -14.31
N SER A 51 11.33 6.68 -13.90
CA SER A 51 12.16 5.74 -14.63
C SER A 51 11.28 4.88 -15.55
N GLU A 52 11.86 4.29 -16.59
CA GLU A 52 11.16 3.36 -17.49
C GLU A 52 10.49 2.20 -16.73
N GLU A 53 11.14 1.70 -15.67
CA GLU A 53 10.58 0.66 -14.82
C GLU A 53 9.35 1.17 -14.04
N MET A 54 9.39 2.39 -13.53
CA MET A 54 8.25 3.02 -12.87
C MET A 54 7.09 3.22 -13.84
N GLU A 55 7.38 3.54 -15.09
CA GLU A 55 6.37 3.67 -16.14
C GLU A 55 5.82 2.31 -16.56
N ARG A 56 6.70 1.31 -16.77
CA ARG A 56 6.32 -0.04 -17.16
C ARG A 56 5.40 -0.72 -16.15
N PHE A 57 5.69 -0.61 -14.85
CA PHE A 57 4.90 -1.20 -13.77
C PHE A 57 3.92 -0.22 -13.15
N GLN A 58 3.83 1.01 -13.66
CA GLN A 58 2.97 2.08 -13.13
C GLN A 58 3.12 2.27 -11.62
N GLN A 59 4.36 2.26 -11.17
CA GLN A 59 4.75 2.33 -9.77
C GLN A 59 4.59 3.76 -9.24
N PHE A 60 3.37 4.10 -8.83
CA PHE A 60 3.10 5.36 -8.16
C PHE A 60 3.17 5.15 -6.65
N SER A 61 4.06 5.88 -6.00
CA SER A 61 4.09 5.91 -4.55
C SER A 61 2.85 6.61 -4.01
N THR A 62 2.21 5.99 -3.04
CA THR A 62 1.06 6.59 -2.36
C THR A 62 1.50 7.86 -1.62
N PRO A 63 0.89 9.02 -1.89
CA PRO A 63 1.14 10.20 -1.06
C PRO A 63 0.73 9.95 0.39
N LEU A 64 1.58 10.32 1.35
CA LEU A 64 1.33 10.06 2.77
C LEU A 64 -0.05 10.55 3.25
N PRO A 65 -0.53 11.75 2.88
CA PRO A 65 -1.88 12.19 3.28
C PRO A 65 -3.00 11.27 2.76
N MET A 66 -2.87 10.73 1.55
CA MET A 66 -3.84 9.77 1.00
C MET A 66 -3.77 8.43 1.73
N GLY A 67 -2.58 7.97 2.09
CA GLY A 67 -2.41 6.78 2.93
C GLY A 67 -3.10 6.92 4.29
N ILE A 68 -3.04 8.11 4.91
CA ILE A 68 -3.74 8.38 6.17
C ILE A 68 -5.25 8.39 5.99
N ALA A 69 -5.74 8.97 4.90
CA ALA A 69 -7.18 8.94 4.59
C ALA A 69 -7.66 7.49 4.38
N ALA A 70 -6.87 6.67 3.65
CA ALA A 70 -7.15 5.26 3.47
C ALA A 70 -7.16 4.50 4.82
N LEU A 71 -6.19 4.77 5.70
CA LEU A 71 -6.14 4.19 7.05
C LEU A 71 -7.40 4.56 7.86
N ALA A 72 -7.81 5.83 7.82
CA ALA A 72 -9.00 6.29 8.53
C ALA A 72 -10.27 5.61 8.01
N ALA A 73 -10.40 5.46 6.70
CA ALA A 73 -11.53 4.78 6.07
C ALA A 73 -11.55 3.27 6.37
N ALA A 74 -10.39 2.64 6.44
CA ALA A 74 -10.27 1.20 6.67
C ALA A 74 -10.63 0.76 8.08
N GLN A 75 -10.57 1.64 9.08
CA GLN A 75 -10.91 1.35 10.49
C GLN A 75 -10.26 0.06 11.02
N ILE A 76 -8.97 -0.08 10.76
CA ILE A 76 -8.20 -1.27 11.10
C ILE A 76 -8.14 -1.48 12.61
N THR A 77 -8.32 -2.73 13.02
CA THR A 77 -8.23 -3.20 14.40
C THR A 77 -7.18 -4.31 14.54
N PRO A 78 -6.74 -4.67 15.76
CA PRO A 78 -5.82 -5.79 15.98
C PRO A 78 -6.35 -7.17 15.56
N ARG A 79 -7.63 -7.29 15.24
CA ARG A 79 -8.26 -8.54 14.76
C ARG A 79 -8.20 -8.67 13.24
N ASP A 80 -7.83 -7.61 12.55
CA ASP A 80 -7.85 -7.59 11.08
C ASP A 80 -6.58 -8.21 10.49
N LEU A 81 -6.77 -9.02 9.45
CA LEU A 81 -5.75 -9.37 8.48
C LEU A 81 -5.90 -8.42 7.29
N VAL A 82 -4.89 -7.64 7.05
CA VAL A 82 -4.85 -6.65 5.97
C VAL A 82 -4.06 -7.20 4.80
N LEU A 83 -4.69 -7.32 3.65
CA LEU A 83 -4.03 -7.63 2.39
C LEU A 83 -3.69 -6.33 1.66
N GLU A 84 -2.44 -6.20 1.24
CA GLU A 84 -1.99 -5.17 0.31
C GLU A 84 -1.47 -5.86 -0.97
N PRO A 85 -2.30 -5.91 -2.05
CA PRO A 85 -1.97 -6.67 -3.27
C PRO A 85 -0.86 -6.04 -4.12
N SER A 86 -0.56 -4.76 -3.91
CA SER A 86 0.48 -3.99 -4.64
C SER A 86 1.19 -3.09 -3.65
N ALA A 87 2.00 -3.70 -2.76
CA ALA A 87 2.48 -3.05 -1.56
C ALA A 87 3.59 -2.01 -1.79
N GLY A 88 4.21 -2.01 -2.96
CA GLY A 88 5.28 -1.07 -3.28
C GLY A 88 6.41 -1.14 -2.25
N THR A 89 6.74 -0.01 -1.67
CA THR A 89 7.72 0.11 -0.58
C THR A 89 7.11 0.00 0.83
N GLY A 90 5.79 -0.26 0.93
CA GLY A 90 5.12 -0.60 2.18
C GLY A 90 4.54 0.58 2.98
N LEU A 91 4.17 1.68 2.33
CA LEU A 91 3.57 2.81 3.06
C LEU A 91 2.20 2.46 3.64
N LEU A 92 1.31 1.84 2.88
CA LEU A 92 0.00 1.42 3.40
C LEU A 92 0.18 0.28 4.41
N ALA A 93 1.14 -0.63 4.17
CA ALA A 93 1.49 -1.71 5.10
C ALA A 93 1.91 -1.18 6.47
N ILE A 94 2.83 -0.20 6.53
CA ILE A 94 3.26 0.34 7.84
C ILE A 94 2.14 1.10 8.52
N LEU A 95 1.27 1.79 7.80
CA LEU A 95 0.10 2.45 8.37
C LEU A 95 -0.88 1.41 8.96
N ALA A 96 -1.10 0.30 8.28
CA ALA A 96 -1.92 -0.80 8.80
C ALA A 96 -1.28 -1.46 10.04
N GLU A 97 0.04 -1.65 10.03
CA GLU A 97 0.77 -2.23 11.18
C GLU A 97 0.71 -1.33 12.42
N ILE A 98 0.86 -0.02 12.28
CA ILE A 98 0.76 0.90 13.44
C ILE A 98 -0.65 0.97 14.00
N ALA A 99 -1.68 0.72 13.20
CA ALA A 99 -3.07 0.57 13.65
C ALA A 99 -3.34 -0.79 14.34
N GLY A 100 -2.40 -1.72 14.28
CA GLY A 100 -2.47 -3.01 14.95
C GLY A 100 -2.84 -4.18 14.04
N GLY A 101 -3.11 -3.97 12.76
CA GLY A 101 -3.45 -5.03 11.81
C GLY A 101 -2.31 -6.01 11.56
N SER A 102 -2.65 -7.27 11.31
CA SER A 102 -1.73 -8.25 10.74
C SER A 102 -1.66 -8.07 9.22
N LEU A 103 -0.53 -8.41 8.60
CA LEU A 103 -0.28 -8.09 7.19
C LEU A 103 -0.10 -9.35 6.34
N ALA A 104 -0.68 -9.33 5.14
CA ALA A 104 -0.34 -10.17 4.00
C ALA A 104 0.05 -9.23 2.84
N LEU A 105 1.27 -9.36 2.33
CA LEU A 105 1.86 -8.41 1.41
C LEU A 105 2.18 -9.10 0.08
N ASN A 106 1.89 -8.41 -1.02
CA ASN A 106 2.27 -8.83 -2.36
C ASN A 106 2.87 -7.66 -3.13
N GLU A 107 3.96 -7.90 -3.86
CA GLU A 107 4.60 -6.91 -4.73
C GLU A 107 5.24 -7.62 -5.92
N LEU A 108 4.82 -7.24 -7.13
CA LEU A 108 5.26 -7.88 -8.37
C LEU A 108 6.69 -7.53 -8.75
N ALA A 109 7.13 -6.29 -8.48
CA ALA A 109 8.46 -5.84 -8.87
C ALA A 109 9.52 -6.33 -7.88
N ASP A 110 10.44 -7.18 -8.34
CA ASP A 110 11.45 -7.84 -7.50
C ASP A 110 12.22 -6.88 -6.60
N THR A 111 12.70 -5.75 -7.14
CA THR A 111 13.45 -4.75 -6.37
C THR A 111 12.64 -4.19 -5.21
N ARG A 112 11.33 -3.95 -5.39
CA ARG A 112 10.45 -3.46 -4.33
C ARG A 112 10.06 -4.57 -3.38
N ALA A 113 9.81 -5.77 -3.88
CA ALA A 113 9.55 -6.95 -3.06
C ALA A 113 10.71 -7.25 -2.12
N ASP A 114 11.96 -7.11 -2.59
CA ASP A 114 13.16 -7.28 -1.74
C ASP A 114 13.25 -6.21 -0.66
N LEU A 115 13.01 -4.94 -0.99
CA LEU A 115 12.93 -3.87 0.03
C LEU A 115 11.82 -4.15 1.04
N LEU A 116 10.66 -4.60 0.57
CA LEU A 116 9.51 -4.91 1.41
C LEU A 116 9.82 -6.07 2.37
N ARG A 117 10.51 -7.14 1.92
CA ARG A 117 10.97 -8.26 2.76
C ARG A 117 11.91 -7.78 3.87
N HIS A 118 12.83 -6.87 3.55
CA HIS A 118 13.73 -6.28 4.54
C HIS A 118 13.00 -5.37 5.53
N LEU A 119 12.02 -4.61 5.06
CA LEU A 119 11.21 -3.74 5.92
C LEU A 119 10.23 -4.53 6.79
N PHE A 120 9.72 -5.67 6.34
CA PHE A 120 8.73 -6.48 7.05
C PHE A 120 9.19 -7.94 7.20
N PRO A 121 10.31 -8.22 7.90
CA PRO A 121 10.95 -9.54 7.93
C PRO A 121 10.08 -10.63 8.55
N SER A 122 9.10 -10.26 9.37
CA SER A 122 8.16 -11.18 10.02
C SER A 122 6.89 -11.44 9.20
N ARG A 123 6.81 -10.91 7.98
CA ARG A 123 5.61 -11.01 7.15
C ARG A 123 5.92 -11.70 5.82
N PRO A 124 5.07 -12.62 5.36
CA PRO A 124 5.24 -13.18 4.03
C PRO A 124 5.02 -12.09 2.97
N VAL A 125 5.91 -12.04 1.99
CA VAL A 125 5.81 -11.16 0.81
C VAL A 125 5.79 -12.05 -0.42
N THR A 126 4.66 -12.08 -1.12
CA THR A 126 4.49 -12.79 -2.39
C THR A 126 4.82 -11.88 -3.58
N GLY A 127 5.00 -12.49 -4.77
CA GLY A 127 5.39 -11.77 -6.01
C GLY A 127 4.42 -12.03 -7.17
N PHE A 128 3.12 -12.12 -6.90
CA PHE A 128 2.11 -12.43 -7.90
C PHE A 128 1.61 -11.18 -8.62
N ASP A 129 1.08 -11.36 -9.84
CA ASP A 129 0.29 -10.31 -10.48
C ASP A 129 -0.97 -10.05 -9.66
N ALA A 130 -1.12 -8.83 -9.16
CA ALA A 130 -2.26 -8.43 -8.34
C ALA A 130 -3.60 -8.47 -9.09
N ALA A 131 -3.58 -8.48 -10.44
CA ALA A 131 -4.77 -8.69 -11.25
C ALA A 131 -5.30 -10.14 -11.20
N GLN A 132 -4.52 -11.07 -10.64
CA GLN A 132 -4.81 -12.50 -10.51
C GLN A 132 -4.50 -13.01 -9.09
N ILE A 133 -4.52 -12.14 -8.09
CA ILE A 133 -4.11 -12.49 -6.72
C ILE A 133 -5.04 -13.53 -6.09
N ASP A 134 -6.30 -13.58 -6.49
CA ASP A 134 -7.29 -14.57 -6.07
C ASP A 134 -6.90 -16.00 -6.48
N ASP A 135 -6.26 -16.18 -7.62
CA ASP A 135 -5.85 -17.49 -8.13
C ASP A 135 -4.55 -18.00 -7.47
N HIS A 136 -3.67 -17.10 -7.04
CA HIS A 136 -2.31 -17.45 -6.62
C HIS A 136 -2.07 -17.39 -5.12
N LEU A 137 -2.83 -16.58 -4.40
CA LEU A 137 -2.64 -16.42 -2.95
C LEU A 137 -3.11 -17.67 -2.21
N ASP A 138 -2.34 -18.13 -1.22
CA ASP A 138 -2.69 -19.26 -0.39
C ASP A 138 -4.14 -19.19 0.12
N ALA A 139 -4.87 -20.29 0.08
CA ALA A 139 -6.28 -20.36 0.47
C ALA A 139 -6.53 -19.97 1.93
N GLY A 140 -5.52 -20.15 2.80
CA GLY A 140 -5.56 -19.75 4.21
C GLY A 140 -5.46 -18.25 4.42
N VAL A 141 -4.97 -17.48 3.44
CA VAL A 141 -4.93 -16.02 3.51
C VAL A 141 -6.31 -15.45 3.21
N ARG A 142 -7.06 -15.14 4.25
CA ARG A 142 -8.43 -14.61 4.20
C ARG A 142 -8.49 -13.22 4.84
N PRO A 143 -8.21 -12.16 4.09
CA PRO A 143 -8.18 -10.80 4.63
C PRO A 143 -9.57 -10.32 5.04
N SER A 144 -9.64 -9.62 6.17
CA SER A 144 -10.80 -8.86 6.59
C SER A 144 -10.74 -7.39 6.13
N VAL A 145 -9.55 -6.93 5.76
CA VAL A 145 -9.33 -5.61 5.17
C VAL A 145 -8.42 -5.74 3.95
N ILE A 146 -8.73 -4.99 2.90
CA ILE A 146 -7.84 -4.78 1.78
C ILE A 146 -7.53 -3.30 1.68
N LEU A 147 -6.24 -2.98 1.68
CA LEU A 147 -5.74 -1.65 1.34
C LEU A 147 -5.02 -1.74 0.00
N MET A 148 -5.33 -0.87 -0.94
CA MET A 148 -4.65 -0.90 -2.22
C MET A 148 -4.56 0.46 -2.90
N ASN A 149 -3.44 0.67 -3.56
CA ASN A 149 -3.23 1.71 -4.56
C ASN A 149 -2.87 0.98 -5.86
N PRO A 150 -3.87 0.49 -6.62
CA PRO A 150 -3.63 -0.32 -7.81
C PRO A 150 -2.94 0.51 -8.89
N PRO A 151 -2.17 -0.11 -9.79
CA PRO A 151 -1.58 0.60 -10.91
C PRO A 151 -2.68 1.21 -11.78
N PHE A 152 -2.52 2.49 -12.10
CA PHE A 152 -3.36 3.17 -13.07
C PHE A 152 -2.81 2.85 -14.46
N SER A 153 -3.63 2.38 -15.39
CA SER A 153 -3.14 2.12 -16.74
C SER A 153 -2.69 3.42 -17.40
N ALA A 154 -1.38 3.55 -17.65
CA ALA A 154 -0.77 4.74 -18.27
C ALA A 154 -0.84 4.75 -19.80
N VAL A 155 -1.63 3.90 -20.42
CA VAL A 155 -1.85 4.00 -21.87
C VAL A 155 -2.94 5.05 -22.11
N ALA A 156 -2.50 6.31 -22.06
CA ALA A 156 -3.32 7.50 -22.16
C ALA A 156 -4.01 7.72 -23.52
N HIS A 157 -4.00 6.75 -24.43
CA HIS A 157 -4.51 6.94 -25.79
C HIS A 157 -5.49 5.89 -26.30
N VAL A 158 -6.06 5.05 -25.42
CA VAL A 158 -7.13 4.14 -25.84
C VAL A 158 -8.28 4.26 -24.86
N ASP A 159 -9.31 4.99 -25.26
CA ASP A 159 -10.59 5.07 -24.55
C ASP A 159 -11.08 3.68 -24.12
N GLY A 160 -11.36 3.51 -22.82
CA GLY A 160 -11.96 2.31 -22.23
C GLY A 160 -11.02 1.30 -21.57
N ARG A 161 -9.71 1.27 -21.83
CA ARG A 161 -8.80 0.25 -21.25
C ARG A 161 -8.29 0.57 -19.83
N THR A 162 -8.30 1.82 -19.43
CA THR A 162 -7.82 2.29 -18.12
C THR A 162 -8.67 1.75 -16.97
N THR A 163 -9.98 1.85 -17.14
CA THR A 163 -10.97 1.36 -16.16
C THR A 163 -10.95 -0.16 -16.02
N GLU A 164 -10.64 -0.90 -17.08
CA GLU A 164 -10.62 -2.36 -17.04
C GLU A 164 -9.45 -2.93 -16.25
N ALA A 165 -8.26 -2.34 -16.35
CA ALA A 165 -7.09 -2.80 -15.59
C ALA A 165 -7.30 -2.61 -14.09
N THR A 166 -7.68 -1.43 -13.65
CA THR A 166 -8.01 -1.15 -12.24
C THR A 166 -9.15 -2.05 -11.75
N ALA A 167 -10.20 -2.25 -12.58
CA ALA A 167 -11.33 -3.11 -12.24
C ALA A 167 -10.91 -4.58 -12.07
N ARG A 168 -9.96 -5.10 -12.84
CA ARG A 168 -9.42 -6.46 -12.65
C ARG A 168 -8.72 -6.61 -11.31
N HIS A 169 -7.84 -5.68 -10.95
CA HIS A 169 -7.18 -5.67 -9.65
C HIS A 169 -8.18 -5.63 -8.50
N LEU A 170 -9.19 -4.77 -8.60
CA LEU A 170 -10.25 -4.68 -7.58
C LEU A 170 -11.06 -5.99 -7.47
N ARG A 171 -11.48 -6.59 -8.59
CA ARG A 171 -12.23 -7.85 -8.57
C ARG A 171 -11.44 -8.99 -7.97
N SER A 172 -10.18 -9.15 -8.39
CA SER A 172 -9.29 -10.18 -7.88
C SER A 172 -9.06 -10.02 -6.37
N ALA A 173 -8.80 -8.79 -5.91
CA ALA A 173 -8.66 -8.52 -4.48
C ALA A 173 -9.97 -8.81 -3.71
N LEU A 174 -11.12 -8.35 -4.21
CA LEU A 174 -12.44 -8.59 -3.59
C LEU A 174 -12.78 -10.06 -3.45
N ALA A 175 -12.38 -10.91 -4.39
CA ALA A 175 -12.62 -12.35 -4.34
C ALA A 175 -11.94 -13.01 -3.13
N ARG A 176 -10.90 -12.37 -2.56
CA ARG A 176 -10.19 -12.86 -1.37
C ARG A 176 -10.76 -12.31 -0.06
N LEU A 177 -11.57 -11.25 -0.12
CA LEU A 177 -12.11 -10.61 1.07
C LEU A 177 -13.14 -11.50 1.77
N VAL A 178 -13.04 -11.62 3.09
CA VAL A 178 -14.06 -12.35 3.85
C VAL A 178 -15.42 -11.63 3.81
N PRO A 179 -16.55 -12.34 3.97
CA PRO A 179 -17.85 -11.70 4.10
C PRO A 179 -17.86 -10.66 5.24
N GLY A 180 -18.37 -9.47 4.95
CA GLY A 180 -18.36 -8.34 5.89
C GLY A 180 -17.02 -7.61 6.02
N GLY A 181 -16.00 -8.00 5.25
CA GLY A 181 -14.72 -7.30 5.18
C GLY A 181 -14.82 -5.95 4.48
N ARG A 182 -13.72 -5.19 4.51
CA ARG A 182 -13.62 -3.83 3.97
C ARG A 182 -12.53 -3.73 2.93
N LEU A 183 -12.81 -3.08 1.80
CA LEU A 183 -11.81 -2.72 0.81
C LEU A 183 -11.73 -1.20 0.72
N VAL A 184 -10.50 -0.67 0.81
CA VAL A 184 -10.20 0.74 0.57
C VAL A 184 -9.16 0.82 -0.55
N ALA A 185 -9.53 1.47 -1.62
CA ALA A 185 -8.67 1.68 -2.79
C ALA A 185 -8.44 3.18 -3.03
N ILE A 186 -7.24 3.53 -3.42
CA ILE A 186 -6.88 4.85 -3.94
C ILE A 186 -6.95 4.74 -5.47
N THR A 187 -7.89 5.44 -6.11
CA THR A 187 -8.14 5.39 -7.57
C THR A 187 -8.27 6.79 -8.14
#